data_da50845d8ebe1e84cc522fee158d65a5
#
_entry.id   da50845d8ebe1e84cc522fee158d65a5
#
_cell.length_a   1.000
_cell.length_b   1.000
_cell.length_c   1.000
_cell.angle_alpha   90.00
_cell.angle_beta   90.00
_cell.angle_gamma   90.00
#
_symmetry.space_group_name_H-M   'P 1'
#
loop_
_entity.id
_entity.type
_entity.pdbx_description
1 polymer ?
#
loop_
_entity_poly.entity_id
_entity_poly.type
_entity_poly.pdbx_seq_one_letter_code
_entity_poly.pdbx_strand_id
1 'polypeptide(L)'
;MRRLVGGYLLLTLGVLAGERTVIINDEEGRRLAGAEVEAILAPAEDPRLSSVVVRAGVTDAAGRFRFEADDALILTRVRAKQAGHFSADADHRHGLGRPAQSAELTLTLPRMTEGVPLHYREVRLTGLPAGRRIGFDAEAADAVAPWGKGLVRDFEFVIDSQQVGWTESPEILAELRRSAEGRRMDDQEWAETYGHFRGTLRMSFPRRDDGLRTSPAFWPYCRLKMPALAPAEGYVSETTLPFDTLPGAEPSPTLTGYYLRLRSQPGVDGQPTTAHYAKIQGRIDIGPGRVTFRFYYNPRAGDRRLAFDLRNNLLRPAPSATPAERDRLSAFEP
;
A
#
# COMPACT_ATOMS: atom_id res chain seq x y z
N MET A 1 51.86 23.66 -54.10
CA MET A 1 50.49 23.26 -53.73
C MET A 1 50.51 21.95 -52.99
N ARG A 2 50.45 21.96 -51.64
CA ARG A 2 50.33 20.78 -50.80
C ARG A 2 48.87 20.71 -50.19
N ARG A 3 48.12 19.72 -50.57
CA ARG A 3 46.78 19.46 -50.01
C ARG A 3 46.93 18.72 -48.67
N LEU A 4 46.52 19.36 -47.59
CA LEU A 4 46.29 18.73 -46.29
C LEU A 4 44.96 17.97 -46.34
N VAL A 5 45.04 16.65 -46.18
CA VAL A 5 43.86 15.79 -45.96
C VAL A 5 43.64 15.77 -44.46
N GLY A 6 42.60 16.49 -44.03
CA GLY A 6 42.14 16.44 -42.62
C GLY A 6 41.38 15.13 -42.36
N GLY A 7 42.00 14.24 -41.59
CA GLY A 7 41.31 13.05 -41.08
C GLY A 7 40.39 13.46 -39.95
N TYR A 8 39.08 13.27 -40.10
CA TYR A 8 38.10 13.33 -39.01
C TYR A 8 38.21 12.05 -38.18
N LEU A 9 38.75 12.19 -36.97
CA LEU A 9 38.71 11.13 -35.96
C LEU A 9 37.27 11.12 -35.37
N LEU A 10 36.44 10.19 -35.83
CA LEU A 10 35.18 9.88 -35.18
C LEU A 10 35.48 9.20 -33.85
N LEU A 11 35.50 9.99 -32.78
CA LEU A 11 35.41 9.48 -31.42
C LEU A 11 33.98 8.91 -31.25
N THR A 12 33.82 7.62 -31.43
CA THR A 12 32.69 6.89 -30.89
C THR A 12 32.81 6.94 -29.37
N LEU A 13 32.05 7.83 -28.73
CA LEU A 13 31.81 7.78 -27.31
C LEU A 13 31.09 6.43 -27.07
N GLY A 14 31.84 5.44 -26.62
CA GLY A 14 31.26 4.19 -26.12
C GLY A 14 30.40 4.54 -24.91
N VAL A 15 29.11 4.35 -25.04
CA VAL A 15 28.19 4.44 -23.91
C VAL A 15 28.59 3.31 -22.95
N LEU A 16 29.00 3.66 -21.74
CA LEU A 16 29.35 2.70 -20.72
C LEU A 16 28.07 1.97 -20.30
N ALA A 17 28.00 0.68 -20.56
CA ALA A 17 26.94 -0.16 -20.07
C ALA A 17 27.25 -0.58 -18.62
N GLY A 18 26.32 -0.32 -17.70
CA GLY A 18 26.44 -0.73 -16.31
C GLY A 18 25.76 -2.09 -16.05
N GLU A 19 26.39 -2.93 -15.24
CA GLU A 19 25.77 -4.18 -14.74
C GLU A 19 24.67 -3.84 -13.74
N ARG A 20 23.49 -4.44 -13.90
CA ARG A 20 22.36 -4.35 -12.98
C ARG A 20 21.99 -5.72 -12.48
N THR A 21 21.54 -5.79 -11.23
CA THR A 21 21.20 -7.05 -10.56
C THR A 21 19.80 -6.99 -9.97
N VAL A 22 18.99 -7.98 -10.26
CA VAL A 22 17.73 -8.24 -9.56
C VAL A 22 17.94 -9.45 -8.64
N ILE A 23 17.61 -9.28 -7.37
CA ILE A 23 17.72 -10.33 -6.34
C ILE A 23 16.33 -10.80 -5.96
N ILE A 24 16.10 -12.09 -5.95
CA ILE A 24 14.84 -12.69 -5.57
C ILE A 24 15.00 -13.52 -4.30
N ASN A 25 14.18 -13.21 -3.29
CA ASN A 25 14.10 -13.92 -2.01
C ASN A 25 12.71 -14.49 -1.77
N ASP A 26 12.60 -15.47 -0.88
CA ASP A 26 11.33 -15.82 -0.24
C ASP A 26 11.06 -14.91 0.99
N GLU A 27 9.96 -15.18 1.69
CA GLU A 27 9.54 -14.43 2.89
C GLU A 27 10.47 -14.57 4.09
N GLU A 28 11.30 -15.60 4.13
CA GLU A 28 12.34 -15.79 5.16
C GLU A 28 13.70 -15.20 4.74
N GLY A 29 13.77 -14.54 3.57
CA GLY A 29 14.99 -13.93 3.05
C GLY A 29 15.94 -14.92 2.37
N ARG A 30 15.53 -16.18 2.15
CA ARG A 30 16.34 -17.18 1.43
C ARG A 30 16.32 -16.87 -0.06
N ARG A 31 17.46 -17.01 -0.71
CA ARG A 31 17.63 -16.77 -2.14
C ARG A 31 16.85 -17.79 -2.96
N LEU A 32 16.08 -17.32 -3.93
CA LEU A 32 15.29 -18.15 -4.84
C LEU A 32 16.02 -18.31 -6.18
N ALA A 33 16.59 -19.50 -6.42
CA ALA A 33 17.17 -19.89 -7.69
C ALA A 33 16.07 -20.31 -8.70
N GLY A 34 16.27 -20.02 -9.98
CA GLY A 34 15.35 -20.40 -11.04
C GLY A 34 14.07 -19.59 -11.11
N ALA A 35 13.95 -18.47 -10.39
CA ALA A 35 12.86 -17.54 -10.53
C ALA A 35 12.95 -16.81 -11.88
N GLU A 36 11.86 -16.79 -12.64
CA GLU A 36 11.77 -16.06 -13.90
C GLU A 36 11.68 -14.56 -13.60
N VAL A 37 12.52 -13.76 -14.27
CA VAL A 37 12.60 -12.30 -14.11
C VAL A 37 12.47 -11.63 -15.47
N GLU A 38 11.67 -10.58 -15.54
CA GLU A 38 11.54 -9.67 -16.67
C GLU A 38 11.80 -8.24 -16.19
N ALA A 39 12.87 -7.62 -16.68
CA ALA A 39 13.22 -6.24 -16.41
C ALA A 39 12.92 -5.38 -17.65
N ILE A 40 12.13 -4.33 -17.50
CA ILE A 40 11.74 -3.40 -18.55
C ILE A 40 12.45 -2.08 -18.29
N LEU A 41 13.22 -1.64 -19.28
CA LEU A 41 13.97 -0.41 -19.27
C LEU A 41 13.45 0.54 -20.34
N ALA A 42 13.53 1.84 -20.09
CA ALA A 42 13.18 2.86 -21.05
C ALA A 42 14.12 4.07 -20.90
N PRO A 43 14.29 4.91 -21.95
CA PRO A 43 14.99 6.17 -21.82
C PRO A 43 14.35 7.05 -20.74
N ALA A 44 15.18 7.72 -19.93
CA ALA A 44 14.71 8.58 -18.82
C ALA A 44 13.81 9.73 -19.32
N GLU A 45 13.98 10.14 -20.57
CA GLU A 45 13.27 11.25 -21.21
C GLU A 45 12.01 10.82 -21.96
N ASP A 46 11.72 9.50 -22.05
CA ASP A 46 10.55 8.97 -22.75
C ASP A 46 9.39 8.64 -21.79
N PRO A 47 8.52 9.62 -21.46
CA PRO A 47 7.41 9.39 -20.53
C PRO A 47 6.31 8.46 -21.11
N ARG A 48 6.32 8.24 -22.43
CA ARG A 48 5.31 7.40 -23.13
C ARG A 48 5.78 5.97 -23.32
N LEU A 49 7.02 5.65 -22.95
CA LEU A 49 7.62 4.32 -23.13
C LEU A 49 7.48 3.80 -24.58
N SER A 50 7.64 4.70 -25.56
CA SER A 50 7.55 4.36 -26.97
C SER A 50 8.69 3.45 -27.44
N SER A 51 9.82 3.47 -26.71
CA SER A 51 10.96 2.58 -26.91
C SER A 51 11.37 1.92 -25.59
N VAL A 52 11.01 0.64 -25.45
CA VAL A 52 11.39 -0.16 -24.28
C VAL A 52 12.39 -1.24 -24.65
N VAL A 53 13.32 -1.51 -23.74
CA VAL A 53 14.24 -2.65 -23.82
C VAL A 53 13.87 -3.65 -22.75
N VAL A 54 13.64 -4.90 -23.13
CA VAL A 54 13.31 -5.98 -22.20
C VAL A 54 14.53 -6.84 -21.99
N ARG A 55 14.83 -7.18 -20.74
CA ARG A 55 15.80 -8.17 -20.32
C ARG A 55 15.05 -9.25 -19.54
N ALA A 56 15.13 -10.48 -20.00
CA ALA A 56 14.43 -11.59 -19.37
C ALA A 56 15.38 -12.77 -19.16
N GLY A 57 15.17 -13.51 -18.09
CA GLY A 57 15.94 -14.68 -17.75
C GLY A 57 15.49 -15.33 -16.45
N VAL A 58 16.38 -16.11 -15.85
CA VAL A 58 16.12 -16.79 -14.58
C VAL A 58 17.23 -16.44 -13.58
N THR A 59 16.91 -16.46 -12.30
CA THR A 59 17.91 -16.26 -11.24
C THR A 59 18.87 -17.43 -11.15
N ASP A 60 20.12 -17.13 -10.86
CA ASP A 60 21.19 -18.11 -10.57
C ASP A 60 21.01 -18.80 -9.19
N ALA A 61 21.95 -19.67 -8.83
CA ALA A 61 21.94 -20.37 -7.54
C ALA A 61 22.01 -19.42 -6.31
N ALA A 62 22.46 -18.18 -6.51
CA ALA A 62 22.48 -17.14 -5.49
C ALA A 62 21.22 -16.24 -5.53
N GLY A 63 20.19 -16.62 -6.28
CA GLY A 63 18.95 -15.87 -6.42
C GLY A 63 19.12 -14.55 -7.18
N ARG A 64 20.12 -14.44 -8.07
CA ARG A 64 20.47 -13.23 -8.79
C ARG A 64 20.21 -13.36 -10.29
N PHE A 65 19.57 -12.36 -10.86
CA PHE A 65 19.49 -12.17 -12.30
C PHE A 65 20.29 -10.91 -12.65
N ARG A 66 21.37 -11.08 -13.43
CA ARG A 66 22.27 -10.00 -13.85
C ARG A 66 22.10 -9.72 -15.31
N PHE A 67 22.13 -8.45 -15.69
CA PHE A 67 22.05 -8.00 -17.06
C PHE A 67 22.78 -6.67 -17.24
N GLU A 68 23.26 -6.45 -18.46
CA GLU A 68 23.84 -5.18 -18.87
C GLU A 68 22.74 -4.24 -19.40
N ALA A 69 22.82 -2.98 -19.00
CA ALA A 69 21.96 -1.93 -19.48
C ALA A 69 22.79 -0.65 -19.76
N ASP A 70 22.40 0.06 -20.78
CA ASP A 70 22.90 1.40 -21.09
C ASP A 70 22.54 2.35 -19.93
N ASP A 71 23.47 3.21 -19.50
CA ASP A 71 23.25 4.20 -18.44
C ASP A 71 22.19 5.24 -18.80
N ALA A 72 21.88 5.44 -20.10
CA ALA A 72 20.78 6.26 -20.55
C ALA A 72 19.39 5.62 -20.30
N LEU A 73 19.33 4.34 -19.96
CA LEU A 73 18.09 3.62 -19.68
C LEU A 73 17.83 3.53 -18.17
N ILE A 74 16.61 3.84 -17.78
CA ILE A 74 16.12 3.62 -16.42
C ILE A 74 15.29 2.34 -16.33
N LEU A 75 15.37 1.67 -15.19
CA LEU A 75 14.53 0.52 -14.90
C LEU A 75 13.13 1.01 -14.55
N THR A 76 12.15 0.75 -15.41
CA THR A 76 10.77 1.23 -15.25
C THR A 76 9.86 0.18 -14.61
N ARG A 77 10.16 -1.10 -14.81
CA ARG A 77 9.37 -2.19 -14.25
C ARG A 77 10.18 -3.47 -14.11
N VAL A 78 9.95 -4.21 -13.03
CA VAL A 78 10.50 -5.56 -12.86
C VAL A 78 9.38 -6.50 -12.44
N ARG A 79 9.23 -7.59 -13.18
CA ARG A 79 8.33 -8.68 -12.84
C ARG A 79 9.14 -9.90 -12.46
N ALA A 80 8.69 -10.59 -11.40
CA ALA A 80 9.30 -11.84 -10.99
C ALA A 80 8.22 -12.88 -10.65
N LYS A 81 8.44 -14.13 -11.04
CA LYS A 81 7.54 -15.25 -10.74
C LYS A 81 8.33 -16.53 -10.53
N GLN A 82 7.80 -17.40 -9.67
CA GLN A 82 8.28 -18.75 -9.47
C GLN A 82 7.12 -19.66 -9.08
N ALA A 83 7.16 -20.91 -9.53
CA ALA A 83 6.15 -21.90 -9.17
C ALA A 83 6.05 -22.04 -7.65
N GLY A 84 4.83 -22.09 -7.09
CA GLY A 84 4.58 -22.19 -5.66
C GLY A 84 4.77 -20.90 -4.87
N HIS A 85 5.02 -19.76 -5.54
CA HIS A 85 5.16 -18.45 -4.90
C HIS A 85 4.21 -17.41 -5.50
N PHE A 86 3.85 -16.40 -4.70
CA PHE A 86 3.17 -15.22 -5.23
C PHE A 86 4.14 -14.41 -6.09
N SER A 87 3.66 -13.90 -7.21
CA SER A 87 4.45 -13.06 -8.10
C SER A 87 4.65 -11.65 -7.55
N ALA A 88 5.76 -11.02 -7.95
CA ALA A 88 6.02 -9.60 -7.70
C ALA A 88 6.01 -8.81 -9.02
N ASP A 89 5.59 -7.55 -8.93
CA ASP A 89 5.56 -6.58 -10.03
C ASP A 89 5.90 -5.19 -9.49
N ALA A 90 7.16 -4.80 -9.64
CA ALA A 90 7.67 -3.50 -9.24
C ALA A 90 7.53 -2.52 -10.41
N ASP A 91 6.46 -1.73 -10.41
CA ASP A 91 6.23 -0.69 -11.40
C ASP A 91 6.61 0.68 -10.80
N HIS A 92 7.69 1.26 -11.29
CA HIS A 92 8.25 2.54 -10.79
C HIS A 92 7.65 3.78 -11.46
N ARG A 93 6.74 3.61 -12.44
CA ARG A 93 6.13 4.72 -13.18
C ARG A 93 5.15 5.54 -12.35
N HIS A 94 4.59 4.96 -11.30
CA HIS A 94 3.51 5.55 -10.50
C HIS A 94 3.96 6.06 -9.12
N GLY A 95 5.12 6.70 -9.04
CA GLY A 95 5.42 7.58 -7.89
C GLY A 95 5.93 6.92 -6.61
N LEU A 96 6.23 5.64 -6.60
CA LEU A 96 6.92 5.01 -5.47
C LEU A 96 8.44 5.24 -5.56
N GLY A 97 8.83 6.52 -5.54
CA GLY A 97 10.22 6.96 -5.62
C GLY A 97 10.83 6.68 -7.01
N ARG A 98 11.63 7.63 -7.54
CA ARG A 98 12.51 7.30 -8.65
C ARG A 98 13.30 6.08 -8.24
N PRO A 99 13.37 5.00 -9.05
CA PRO A 99 14.33 3.97 -8.78
C PRO A 99 15.64 4.69 -8.64
N ALA A 100 16.25 4.61 -7.48
CA ALA A 100 17.63 4.99 -7.39
C ALA A 100 18.30 4.30 -8.59
N GLN A 101 19.29 4.91 -9.19
CA GLN A 101 20.20 4.26 -10.12
C GLN A 101 20.99 3.16 -9.37
N SER A 102 20.30 2.47 -8.44
CA SER A 102 20.91 1.42 -7.65
C SER A 102 21.15 0.26 -8.59
N ALA A 103 22.37 -0.17 -8.67
CA ALA A 103 22.77 -1.33 -9.43
C ALA A 103 22.05 -2.61 -9.00
N GLU A 104 21.30 -2.58 -7.88
CA GLU A 104 20.66 -3.75 -7.28
C GLU A 104 19.21 -3.46 -6.81
N LEU A 105 18.27 -4.32 -7.20
CA LEU A 105 16.87 -4.33 -6.75
C LEU A 105 16.54 -5.67 -6.10
N THR A 106 16.00 -5.66 -4.90
CA THR A 106 15.53 -6.87 -4.22
C THR A 106 14.02 -6.98 -4.25
N LEU A 107 13.49 -8.13 -4.67
CA LEU A 107 12.08 -8.48 -4.63
C LEU A 107 11.87 -9.72 -3.76
N THR A 108 10.74 -9.75 -3.04
CA THR A 108 10.34 -10.90 -2.24
C THR A 108 9.17 -11.60 -2.90
N LEU A 109 9.27 -12.93 -3.08
CA LEU A 109 8.20 -13.80 -3.54
C LEU A 109 7.79 -14.74 -2.41
N PRO A 110 6.80 -14.39 -1.58
CA PRO A 110 6.31 -15.28 -0.54
C PRO A 110 5.71 -16.55 -1.13
N ARG A 111 5.79 -17.65 -0.38
CA ARG A 111 5.16 -18.90 -0.78
C ARG A 111 3.67 -18.75 -0.93
N MET A 112 3.15 -19.38 -1.95
CA MET A 112 1.72 -19.42 -2.19
C MET A 112 1.03 -20.22 -1.09
N THR A 113 0.05 -19.59 -0.45
CA THR A 113 -0.81 -20.20 0.55
C THR A 113 -2.23 -20.24 0.01
N GLU A 114 -3.00 -21.21 0.48
CA GLU A 114 -4.41 -21.26 0.14
C GLU A 114 -5.13 -20.05 0.72
N GLY A 115 -5.86 -19.34 -0.14
CA GLY A 115 -6.69 -18.22 0.25
C GLY A 115 -7.92 -18.69 1.04
N VAL A 116 -8.34 -17.88 2.00
CA VAL A 116 -9.56 -18.13 2.78
C VAL A 116 -10.62 -17.07 2.47
N PRO A 117 -11.93 -17.45 2.54
CA PRO A 117 -13.01 -16.48 2.45
C PRO A 117 -12.94 -15.48 3.61
N LEU A 118 -12.88 -14.20 3.28
CA LEU A 118 -12.83 -13.10 4.25
C LEU A 118 -13.91 -12.05 3.92
N HIS A 119 -14.25 -11.21 4.88
CA HIS A 119 -14.91 -9.94 4.62
C HIS A 119 -13.85 -8.98 4.12
N TYR A 120 -13.91 -8.54 2.86
CA TYR A 120 -13.05 -7.51 2.31
C TYR A 120 -13.82 -6.26 1.96
N ARG A 121 -13.29 -5.10 2.34
CA ARG A 121 -13.80 -3.81 1.90
C ARG A 121 -12.67 -2.77 1.85
N GLU A 122 -12.67 -1.94 0.82
CA GLU A 122 -12.02 -0.65 0.87
C GLU A 122 -12.91 0.29 1.68
N VAL A 123 -12.52 0.52 2.92
CA VAL A 123 -13.23 1.42 3.84
C VAL A 123 -12.89 2.85 3.48
N ARG A 124 -13.93 3.67 3.29
CA ARG A 124 -13.82 5.12 3.08
C ARG A 124 -14.86 5.80 3.96
N LEU A 125 -14.39 6.35 5.06
CA LEU A 125 -15.20 7.11 6.01
C LEU A 125 -14.91 8.59 5.81
N THR A 126 -15.95 9.41 5.65
CA THR A 126 -15.87 10.85 5.43
C THR A 126 -16.87 11.59 6.33
N GLY A 127 -16.67 12.90 6.52
CA GLY A 127 -17.54 13.70 7.38
C GLY A 127 -17.43 13.34 8.86
N LEU A 128 -16.29 12.77 9.28
CA LEU A 128 -16.06 12.38 10.66
C LEU A 128 -15.70 13.61 11.51
N PRO A 129 -16.33 13.82 12.67
CA PRO A 129 -16.02 14.97 13.52
C PRO A 129 -14.65 14.81 14.19
N ALA A 130 -13.88 15.88 14.19
CA ALA A 130 -12.59 15.93 14.90
C ALA A 130 -12.78 15.72 16.42
N GLY A 131 -11.85 15.04 17.06
CA GLY A 131 -11.82 14.79 18.50
C GLY A 131 -12.93 13.86 19.02
N ARG A 132 -13.79 13.31 18.17
CA ARG A 132 -14.84 12.38 18.57
C ARG A 132 -14.40 10.93 18.41
N ARG A 133 -14.87 10.08 19.32
CA ARG A 133 -14.68 8.63 19.23
C ARG A 133 -15.65 8.04 18.22
N ILE A 134 -15.13 7.38 17.22
CA ILE A 134 -15.85 6.69 16.16
C ILE A 134 -15.63 5.19 16.35
N GLY A 135 -16.70 4.46 16.67
CA GLY A 135 -16.66 3.00 16.72
C GLY A 135 -16.62 2.37 15.33
N PHE A 136 -15.98 1.23 15.19
CA PHE A 136 -15.91 0.48 13.93
C PHE A 136 -16.31 -0.98 14.16
N ASP A 137 -17.19 -1.47 13.30
CA ASP A 137 -17.65 -2.86 13.27
C ASP A 137 -16.86 -3.62 12.20
N ALA A 138 -16.05 -4.55 12.64
CA ALA A 138 -15.16 -5.30 11.75
C ALA A 138 -15.93 -6.26 10.82
N GLU A 139 -17.04 -6.81 11.26
CA GLU A 139 -17.84 -7.73 10.45
C GLU A 139 -18.60 -7.00 9.34
N ALA A 140 -19.16 -5.83 9.65
CA ALA A 140 -19.78 -4.94 8.66
C ALA A 140 -18.75 -4.21 7.82
N ALA A 141 -17.49 -4.16 8.26
CA ALA A 141 -16.42 -3.31 7.72
C ALA A 141 -16.88 -1.85 7.55
N ASP A 142 -17.53 -1.31 8.60
CA ASP A 142 -18.14 0.03 8.56
C ASP A 142 -18.10 0.69 9.96
N ALA A 143 -18.20 2.03 9.99
CA ALA A 143 -18.35 2.74 11.25
C ALA A 143 -19.67 2.39 11.93
N VAL A 144 -19.70 2.46 13.25
CA VAL A 144 -20.93 2.34 14.04
C VAL A 144 -21.77 3.61 13.91
N ALA A 145 -23.09 3.46 13.98
CA ALA A 145 -24.02 4.60 13.94
C ALA A 145 -23.61 5.68 14.96
N PRO A 146 -23.79 6.98 14.62
CA PRO A 146 -24.45 7.53 13.43
C PRO A 146 -23.54 7.65 12.19
N TRP A 147 -22.27 7.28 12.26
CA TRP A 147 -21.25 7.50 11.23
C TRP A 147 -21.23 6.42 10.14
N GLY A 148 -21.93 5.33 10.35
CA GLY A 148 -22.04 4.21 9.43
C GLY A 148 -23.18 3.27 9.81
N LYS A 149 -23.13 2.02 9.32
CA LYS A 149 -24.15 0.99 9.50
C LYS A 149 -23.72 -0.14 10.45
N GLY A 150 -22.51 -0.04 11.03
CA GLY A 150 -21.99 -1.01 11.98
C GLY A 150 -22.83 -1.05 13.26
N LEU A 151 -22.89 -2.22 13.88
CA LEU A 151 -23.67 -2.49 15.09
C LEU A 151 -22.78 -2.78 16.30
N VAL A 152 -21.61 -3.35 16.07
CA VAL A 152 -20.68 -3.79 17.11
C VAL A 152 -19.45 -2.89 17.12
N ARG A 153 -19.05 -2.44 18.29
CA ARG A 153 -17.84 -1.65 18.46
C ARG A 153 -16.67 -2.57 18.74
N ASP A 154 -15.96 -2.97 17.69
CA ASP A 154 -14.77 -3.83 17.79
C ASP A 154 -13.53 -3.02 18.12
N PHE A 155 -13.38 -1.84 17.53
CA PHE A 155 -12.38 -0.85 17.91
C PHE A 155 -12.92 0.57 17.69
N GLU A 156 -12.22 1.54 18.23
CA GLU A 156 -12.55 2.96 18.11
C GLU A 156 -11.37 3.72 17.53
N PHE A 157 -11.65 4.82 16.88
CA PHE A 157 -10.62 5.78 16.49
C PHE A 157 -11.07 7.21 16.73
N VAL A 158 -10.08 8.09 16.95
CA VAL A 158 -10.22 9.52 17.08
C VAL A 158 -9.25 10.17 16.10
N ILE A 159 -9.74 11.13 15.32
CA ILE A 159 -8.92 11.96 14.44
C ILE A 159 -8.79 13.32 15.08
N ASP A 160 -7.56 13.71 15.39
CA ASP A 160 -7.23 15.07 15.76
C ASP A 160 -6.39 15.68 14.64
N SER A 161 -6.83 16.81 14.07
CA SER A 161 -6.16 17.44 12.93
C SER A 161 -6.20 18.96 13.05
N GLN A 162 -5.11 19.58 12.62
CA GLN A 162 -4.98 21.02 12.50
C GLN A 162 -4.57 21.39 11.09
N GLN A 163 -5.23 22.37 10.51
CA GLN A 163 -4.79 22.93 9.22
C GLN A 163 -3.49 23.71 9.44
N VAL A 164 -2.47 23.42 8.63
CA VAL A 164 -1.13 24.00 8.71
C VAL A 164 -0.72 24.79 7.47
N GLY A 165 -1.51 24.74 6.41
CA GLY A 165 -1.24 25.45 5.17
C GLY A 165 -2.28 25.16 4.09
N TRP A 166 -1.96 25.58 2.86
CA TRP A 166 -2.77 25.40 1.68
C TRP A 166 -1.93 24.79 0.54
N THR A 167 -2.56 24.04 -0.37
CA THR A 167 -1.91 23.40 -1.52
C THR A 167 -1.49 24.39 -2.58
N GLU A 168 -2.21 25.51 -2.68
CA GLU A 168 -2.05 26.51 -3.72
C GLU A 168 -1.77 27.91 -3.13
N SER A 169 -1.29 28.83 -3.96
CA SER A 169 -1.14 30.22 -3.55
C SER A 169 -2.51 30.88 -3.29
N PRO A 170 -2.58 31.96 -2.47
CA PRO A 170 -3.83 32.65 -2.21
C PRO A 170 -4.56 33.14 -3.46
N GLU A 171 -3.81 33.54 -4.49
CA GLU A 171 -4.36 34.03 -5.76
C GLU A 171 -5.05 32.90 -6.53
N ILE A 172 -4.39 31.73 -6.66
CA ILE A 172 -4.94 30.53 -7.31
C ILE A 172 -6.17 30.05 -6.53
N LEU A 173 -6.10 29.99 -5.21
CA LEU A 173 -7.24 29.61 -4.37
C LEU A 173 -8.43 30.53 -4.56
N ALA A 174 -8.22 31.86 -4.66
CA ALA A 174 -9.26 32.84 -4.92
C ALA A 174 -9.90 32.65 -6.30
N GLU A 175 -9.13 32.25 -7.32
CA GLU A 175 -9.64 31.96 -8.65
C GLU A 175 -10.43 30.66 -8.68
N LEU A 176 -9.92 29.58 -8.08
CA LEU A 176 -10.61 28.31 -7.95
C LEU A 176 -11.96 28.49 -7.23
N ARG A 177 -12.00 29.28 -6.16
CA ARG A 177 -13.23 29.55 -5.40
C ARG A 177 -14.27 30.32 -6.22
N ARG A 178 -13.85 31.14 -7.19
CA ARG A 178 -14.73 31.84 -8.13
C ARG A 178 -15.25 30.96 -9.25
N SER A 179 -14.61 29.82 -9.52
CA SER A 179 -15.03 28.85 -10.52
C SER A 179 -16.37 28.20 -10.15
N ALA A 180 -17.03 27.58 -11.13
CA ALA A 180 -18.29 26.88 -10.88
C ALA A 180 -18.13 25.72 -9.88
N GLU A 181 -16.97 25.07 -9.89
CA GLU A 181 -16.64 23.95 -9.00
C GLU A 181 -16.41 24.44 -7.56
N GLY A 182 -15.59 25.47 -7.35
CA GLY A 182 -15.34 26.05 -6.04
C GLY A 182 -16.58 26.67 -5.37
N ARG A 183 -17.57 27.13 -6.16
CA ARG A 183 -18.83 27.65 -5.63
C ARG A 183 -19.77 26.57 -5.09
N ARG A 184 -19.53 25.30 -5.38
CA ARG A 184 -20.34 24.16 -4.89
C ARG A 184 -19.82 23.57 -3.61
N MET A 185 -18.61 23.93 -3.19
CA MET A 185 -17.98 23.44 -1.96
C MET A 185 -18.32 24.36 -0.79
N ASP A 186 -18.69 23.80 0.34
CA ASP A 186 -18.71 24.52 1.60
C ASP A 186 -17.28 24.77 2.14
N ASP A 187 -17.13 25.54 3.21
CA ASP A 187 -15.82 25.90 3.76
C ASP A 187 -15.04 24.68 4.28
N GLN A 188 -15.73 23.69 4.80
CA GLN A 188 -15.12 22.45 5.28
C GLN A 188 -14.61 21.62 4.11
N GLU A 189 -15.44 21.37 3.11
CA GLU A 189 -15.08 20.64 1.89
C GLU A 189 -13.93 21.34 1.15
N TRP A 190 -13.95 22.68 1.12
CA TRP A 190 -12.90 23.50 0.56
C TRP A 190 -11.57 23.28 1.29
N ALA A 191 -11.57 23.34 2.63
CA ALA A 191 -10.39 23.09 3.44
C ALA A 191 -9.89 21.66 3.27
N GLU A 192 -10.76 20.66 3.25
CA GLU A 192 -10.41 19.25 3.03
C GLU A 192 -9.77 19.00 1.66
N THR A 193 -10.15 19.77 0.64
CA THR A 193 -9.65 19.64 -0.73
C THR A 193 -8.31 20.33 -0.93
N TYR A 194 -8.17 21.55 -0.43
CA TYR A 194 -7.01 22.42 -0.71
C TYR A 194 -6.15 22.74 0.51
N GLY A 195 -6.50 22.25 1.68
CA GLY A 195 -5.72 22.46 2.90
C GLY A 195 -4.63 21.40 3.08
N HIS A 196 -3.54 21.84 3.69
CA HIS A 196 -2.57 20.93 4.30
C HIS A 196 -2.87 20.76 5.77
N PHE A 197 -2.82 19.52 6.24
CA PHE A 197 -3.16 19.17 7.62
C PHE A 197 -2.06 18.36 8.28
N ARG A 198 -1.89 18.57 9.56
CA ARG A 198 -1.09 17.74 10.45
C ARG A 198 -1.95 17.26 11.59
N GLY A 199 -1.75 16.01 12.01
CA GLY A 199 -2.56 15.47 13.10
C GLY A 199 -2.20 14.04 13.46
N THR A 200 -3.13 13.42 14.18
CA THR A 200 -3.01 12.04 14.64
C THR A 200 -4.31 11.27 14.45
N LEU A 201 -4.19 9.99 14.14
CA LEU A 201 -5.25 8.99 14.29
C LEU A 201 -4.90 8.13 15.49
N ARG A 202 -5.68 8.22 16.56
CA ARG A 202 -5.57 7.31 17.70
C ARG A 202 -6.58 6.20 17.56
N MET A 203 -6.11 4.96 17.64
CA MET A 203 -6.94 3.75 17.63
C MET A 203 -6.89 3.10 19.00
N SER A 204 -8.05 2.64 19.49
CA SER A 204 -8.17 1.97 20.79
C SER A 204 -9.15 0.79 20.70
N PHE A 205 -8.91 -0.22 21.54
CA PHE A 205 -9.65 -1.46 21.54
C PHE A 205 -10.36 -1.64 22.90
N PRO A 206 -11.69 -1.73 22.93
CA PRO A 206 -12.43 -1.72 24.19
C PRO A 206 -12.29 -3.02 24.99
N ARG A 207 -11.92 -4.15 24.36
CA ARG A 207 -11.72 -5.41 25.05
C ARG A 207 -10.25 -5.58 25.41
N ARG A 208 -9.99 -6.12 26.60
CA ARG A 208 -8.66 -6.22 27.20
C ARG A 208 -7.62 -6.90 26.30
N ASP A 209 -8.03 -7.99 25.63
CA ASP A 209 -7.13 -8.84 24.85
C ASP A 209 -7.19 -8.53 23.34
N ASP A 210 -8.03 -7.57 22.94
CA ASP A 210 -8.06 -7.05 21.58
C ASP A 210 -6.94 -6.04 21.36
N GLY A 211 -6.55 -5.85 20.11
CA GLY A 211 -5.50 -4.90 19.82
C GLY A 211 -5.04 -4.89 18.37
N LEU A 212 -4.09 -4.02 18.12
CA LEU A 212 -3.43 -3.85 16.84
C LEU A 212 -1.95 -4.22 16.98
N ARG A 213 -1.40 -4.84 15.94
CA ARG A 213 0.03 -5.11 15.79
C ARG A 213 0.49 -4.70 14.40
N THR A 214 1.58 -3.96 14.32
CA THR A 214 2.24 -3.68 13.04
C THR A 214 2.74 -4.98 12.40
N SER A 215 2.57 -5.12 11.09
CA SER A 215 3.08 -6.28 10.36
C SER A 215 4.60 -6.36 10.47
N PRO A 216 5.18 -7.54 10.72
CA PRO A 216 6.63 -7.71 10.76
C PRO A 216 7.27 -7.58 9.37
N ALA A 217 6.49 -7.71 8.30
CA ALA A 217 6.94 -7.55 6.93
C ALA A 217 5.85 -6.93 6.06
N PHE A 218 6.27 -6.16 5.07
CA PHE A 218 5.43 -5.62 4.02
C PHE A 218 6.16 -5.69 2.69
N TRP A 219 5.54 -6.29 1.69
CA TRP A 219 6.12 -6.53 0.36
C TRP A 219 5.38 -5.71 -0.70
N PRO A 220 5.73 -4.44 -0.90
CA PRO A 220 4.94 -3.50 -1.71
C PRO A 220 4.74 -3.95 -3.16
N TYR A 221 5.68 -4.72 -3.69
CA TYR A 221 5.66 -5.18 -5.08
C TYR A 221 5.08 -6.58 -5.25
N CYS A 222 4.86 -7.33 -4.17
CA CYS A 222 4.27 -8.66 -4.23
C CYS A 222 2.73 -8.59 -4.27
N ARG A 223 2.09 -9.59 -4.88
CA ARG A 223 0.62 -9.72 -4.79
C ARG A 223 0.16 -9.94 -3.36
N LEU A 224 0.84 -10.77 -2.59
CA LEU A 224 0.64 -10.86 -1.14
C LEU A 224 1.48 -9.79 -0.46
N LYS A 225 0.84 -8.74 0.04
CA LYS A 225 1.53 -7.59 0.63
C LYS A 225 2.07 -7.83 2.04
N MET A 226 1.48 -8.77 2.78
CA MET A 226 1.76 -9.06 4.18
C MET A 226 1.75 -10.56 4.41
N PRO A 227 2.42 -11.08 5.47
CA PRO A 227 2.30 -12.49 5.83
C PRO A 227 0.85 -12.96 5.92
N ALA A 228 0.60 -14.15 5.38
CA ALA A 228 -0.73 -14.73 5.28
C ALA A 228 -1.34 -15.10 6.64
N LEU A 229 -0.50 -15.24 7.67
CA LEU A 229 -0.90 -15.65 9.02
C LEU A 229 -0.72 -14.50 10.01
N ALA A 230 -1.79 -14.08 10.68
CA ALA A 230 -1.70 -13.09 11.75
C ALA A 230 -0.84 -13.62 12.91
N PRO A 231 0.02 -12.80 13.52
CA PRO A 231 0.79 -13.18 14.69
C PRO A 231 -0.08 -13.65 15.86
N ALA A 232 0.44 -14.53 16.70
CA ALA A 232 -0.30 -14.99 17.90
C ALA A 232 -0.34 -13.91 18.99
N GLU A 233 0.74 -13.11 19.11
CA GLU A 233 0.98 -12.24 20.25
C GLU A 233 1.48 -10.85 19.78
N GLY A 234 1.71 -9.95 20.74
CA GLY A 234 2.29 -8.63 20.49
C GLY A 234 1.28 -7.59 20.03
N TYR A 235 0.01 -7.78 20.34
CA TYR A 235 -1.04 -6.82 20.11
C TYR A 235 -1.08 -5.78 21.22
N VAL A 236 -1.19 -4.49 20.84
CA VAL A 236 -1.34 -3.36 21.77
C VAL A 236 -2.76 -2.83 21.71
N SER A 237 -3.33 -2.53 22.87
CA SER A 237 -4.72 -2.06 23.01
C SER A 237 -4.93 -0.62 22.57
N GLU A 238 -3.87 0.13 22.35
CA GLU A 238 -3.93 1.51 21.86
C GLU A 238 -2.72 1.82 21.00
N THR A 239 -2.91 2.62 19.93
CA THR A 239 -1.84 3.14 19.10
C THR A 239 -2.19 4.52 18.58
N THR A 240 -1.17 5.34 18.29
CA THR A 240 -1.32 6.65 17.68
C THR A 240 -0.49 6.72 16.39
N LEU A 241 -1.13 7.06 15.31
CA LEU A 241 -0.53 7.19 13.98
C LEU A 241 -0.49 8.67 13.61
N PRO A 242 0.69 9.29 13.50
CA PRO A 242 0.80 10.67 13.04
C PRO A 242 0.56 10.74 11.52
N PHE A 243 0.04 11.86 11.05
CA PHE A 243 -0.03 12.18 9.63
C PHE A 243 0.32 13.64 9.37
N ASP A 244 0.87 13.91 8.20
CA ASP A 244 1.19 15.24 7.70
C ASP A 244 0.99 15.23 6.19
N THR A 245 0.18 16.14 5.65
CA THR A 245 -0.12 16.25 4.23
C THR A 245 0.71 17.32 3.52
N LEU A 246 1.64 17.97 4.23
CA LEU A 246 2.55 18.96 3.62
C LEU A 246 3.44 18.30 2.56
N PRO A 247 3.68 18.97 1.42
CA PRO A 247 4.67 18.51 0.45
C PRO A 247 6.06 18.40 1.09
N GLY A 248 6.73 17.27 0.91
CA GLY A 248 8.04 17.01 1.50
C GLY A 248 8.02 16.64 2.98
N ALA A 249 6.85 16.58 3.62
CA ALA A 249 6.75 15.90 4.90
C ALA A 249 7.24 14.46 4.74
N GLU A 250 7.98 13.97 5.74
CA GLU A 250 8.34 12.55 5.79
C GLU A 250 7.05 11.73 5.59
N PRO A 251 6.99 10.84 4.59
CA PRO A 251 5.82 10.01 4.43
C PRO A 251 5.54 9.33 5.76
N SER A 252 4.30 9.41 6.22
CA SER A 252 3.82 8.65 7.39
C SER A 252 4.45 7.27 7.38
N PRO A 253 4.93 6.75 8.50
CA PRO A 253 5.95 5.71 8.57
C PRO A 253 5.71 4.60 7.59
N THR A 254 6.74 4.30 6.83
CA THR A 254 6.95 3.20 5.89
C THR A 254 5.69 2.42 5.49
N LEU A 255 5.46 2.27 4.19
CA LEU A 255 4.45 1.34 3.68
C LEU A 255 4.44 0.08 4.54
N THR A 256 3.46 -0.06 5.39
CA THR A 256 3.30 -1.18 6.30
C THR A 256 1.84 -1.61 6.31
N GLY A 257 1.54 -2.65 7.04
CA GLY A 257 0.19 -3.06 7.33
C GLY A 257 0.03 -3.38 8.80
N TYR A 258 -1.19 -3.65 9.18
CA TYR A 258 -1.52 -3.93 10.58
C TYR A 258 -2.36 -5.20 10.66
N TYR A 259 -2.10 -6.01 11.69
CA TYR A 259 -2.99 -7.08 12.12
C TYR A 259 -3.82 -6.61 13.31
N LEU A 260 -5.06 -7.03 13.35
CA LEU A 260 -5.97 -6.78 14.45
C LEU A 260 -6.40 -8.11 15.05
N ARG A 261 -6.44 -8.15 16.37
CA ARG A 261 -7.08 -9.21 17.15
C ARG A 261 -8.34 -8.61 17.78
N LEU A 262 -9.49 -9.23 17.55
CA LEU A 262 -10.80 -8.66 17.83
C LEU A 262 -11.69 -9.70 18.47
N ARG A 263 -12.69 -9.25 19.24
CA ARG A 263 -13.72 -10.11 19.86
C ARG A 263 -13.11 -11.26 20.69
N SER A 264 -11.98 -10.98 21.32
CA SER A 264 -11.29 -11.95 22.17
C SER A 264 -12.16 -12.40 23.34
N GLN A 265 -12.16 -13.70 23.60
CA GLN A 265 -12.78 -14.28 24.78
C GLN A 265 -11.70 -14.51 25.84
N PRO A 266 -11.88 -14.04 27.08
CA PRO A 266 -10.86 -14.18 28.11
C PRO A 266 -10.57 -15.66 28.40
N GLY A 267 -9.30 -16.00 28.50
CA GLY A 267 -8.83 -17.33 28.90
C GLY A 267 -8.32 -17.35 30.34
N VAL A 268 -8.01 -18.55 30.83
CA VAL A 268 -7.61 -18.75 32.24
C VAL A 268 -6.20 -18.21 32.51
N ASP A 269 -5.30 -18.28 31.52
CA ASP A 269 -3.87 -17.95 31.67
C ASP A 269 -3.50 -16.59 31.06
N GLY A 270 -4.44 -15.67 30.95
CA GLY A 270 -4.22 -14.36 30.33
C GLY A 270 -4.05 -14.36 28.82
N GLN A 271 -4.15 -15.53 28.19
CA GLN A 271 -4.26 -15.67 26.73
C GLN A 271 -5.74 -15.84 26.35
N PRO A 272 -6.21 -15.22 25.25
CA PRO A 272 -7.58 -15.39 24.82
C PRO A 272 -7.82 -16.86 24.40
N THR A 273 -8.95 -17.44 24.82
CA THR A 273 -9.37 -18.78 24.39
C THR A 273 -9.74 -18.81 22.91
N THR A 274 -10.37 -17.73 22.43
CA THR A 274 -10.68 -17.52 21.02
C THR A 274 -10.59 -16.03 20.70
N ALA A 275 -10.31 -15.71 19.44
CA ALA A 275 -10.35 -14.35 18.91
C ALA A 275 -10.66 -14.38 17.42
N HIS A 276 -11.13 -13.28 16.87
CA HIS A 276 -11.17 -13.06 15.44
C HIS A 276 -9.95 -12.25 15.00
N TYR A 277 -9.56 -12.43 13.75
CA TYR A 277 -8.40 -11.74 13.20
C TYR A 277 -8.76 -10.93 11.97
N ALA A 278 -8.12 -9.79 11.84
CA ALA A 278 -8.25 -8.91 10.69
C ALA A 278 -6.91 -8.36 10.25
N LYS A 279 -6.84 -7.80 9.06
CA LYS A 279 -5.70 -6.99 8.62
C LYS A 279 -6.16 -5.68 7.99
N ILE A 280 -5.37 -4.64 8.19
CA ILE A 280 -5.37 -3.44 7.39
C ILE A 280 -4.16 -3.54 6.46
N GLN A 281 -4.39 -3.62 5.17
CA GLN A 281 -3.34 -3.82 4.19
C GLN A 281 -2.83 -2.49 3.65
N GLY A 282 -1.55 -2.25 3.88
CA GLY A 282 -0.90 -1.02 3.46
C GLY A 282 -1.19 0.16 4.37
N ARG A 283 -1.01 1.35 3.83
CA ARG A 283 -1.18 2.60 4.57
C ARG A 283 -2.64 2.85 4.94
N ILE A 284 -2.86 3.39 6.13
CA ILE A 284 -4.10 4.08 6.47
C ILE A 284 -3.96 5.51 5.97
N ASP A 285 -4.81 5.90 5.04
CA ASP A 285 -4.85 7.26 4.52
C ASP A 285 -5.74 8.11 5.41
N ILE A 286 -5.15 9.13 6.02
CA ILE A 286 -5.78 9.95 7.04
C ILE A 286 -5.80 11.39 6.56
N GLY A 287 -6.95 12.03 6.72
CA GLY A 287 -7.13 13.45 6.47
C GLY A 287 -8.14 14.05 7.43
N PRO A 288 -8.41 15.35 7.33
CA PRO A 288 -9.42 16.00 8.15
C PRO A 288 -10.79 15.35 7.89
N GLY A 289 -11.39 14.84 8.97
CA GLY A 289 -12.70 14.17 8.87
C GLY A 289 -12.73 12.91 7.99
N ARG A 290 -11.59 12.36 7.59
CA ARG A 290 -11.51 11.26 6.63
C ARG A 290 -10.51 10.20 7.06
N VAL A 291 -10.91 8.92 6.91
CA VAL A 291 -10.03 7.76 7.02
C VAL A 291 -10.33 6.78 5.89
N THR A 292 -9.29 6.33 5.20
CA THR A 292 -9.41 5.33 4.14
C THR A 292 -8.39 4.21 4.35
N PHE A 293 -8.82 2.95 4.24
CA PHE A 293 -7.92 1.79 4.34
C PHE A 293 -8.54 0.56 3.70
N ARG A 294 -7.70 -0.42 3.33
CA ARG A 294 -8.14 -1.74 2.86
C ARG A 294 -8.24 -2.67 4.06
N PHE A 295 -9.43 -3.21 4.29
CA PHE A 295 -9.75 -4.02 5.46
C PHE A 295 -10.16 -5.43 5.08
N TYR A 296 -9.60 -6.41 5.78
CA TYR A 296 -9.90 -7.82 5.64
C TYR A 296 -10.18 -8.39 7.01
N TYR A 297 -11.31 -9.09 7.19
CA TYR A 297 -11.70 -9.69 8.45
C TYR A 297 -12.03 -11.17 8.25
N ASN A 298 -11.46 -12.02 9.10
CA ASN A 298 -11.78 -13.44 9.13
C ASN A 298 -12.90 -13.69 10.16
N PRO A 299 -14.11 -14.08 9.72
CA PRO A 299 -15.22 -14.32 10.62
C PRO A 299 -15.11 -15.63 11.40
N ARG A 300 -14.12 -16.49 11.09
CA ARG A 300 -13.89 -17.74 11.82
C ARG A 300 -13.07 -17.48 13.06
N ALA A 301 -13.68 -17.69 14.23
CA ALA A 301 -12.99 -17.57 15.51
C ALA A 301 -11.80 -18.54 15.59
N GLY A 302 -10.66 -18.06 16.10
CA GLY A 302 -9.42 -18.82 16.23
C GLY A 302 -8.61 -18.97 14.95
N ASP A 303 -9.16 -18.67 13.78
CA ASP A 303 -8.45 -18.81 12.51
C ASP A 303 -7.68 -17.53 12.17
N ARG A 304 -6.35 -17.59 12.24
CA ARG A 304 -5.42 -16.48 11.98
C ARG A 304 -5.07 -16.28 10.51
N ARG A 305 -5.58 -17.12 9.60
CA ARG A 305 -5.30 -17.01 8.16
C ARG A 305 -5.97 -15.76 7.58
N LEU A 306 -5.19 -14.93 6.87
CA LEU A 306 -5.60 -13.67 6.28
C LEU A 306 -5.12 -13.50 4.82
N ALA A 307 -4.68 -14.59 4.16
CA ALA A 307 -4.58 -14.62 2.71
C ALA A 307 -6.01 -14.70 2.14
N PHE A 308 -6.40 -13.68 1.39
CA PHE A 308 -7.76 -13.56 0.87
C PHE A 308 -7.98 -14.40 -0.39
N ASP A 309 -9.04 -15.20 -0.41
CA ASP A 309 -9.53 -15.80 -1.65
C ASP A 309 -10.27 -14.75 -2.49
N LEU A 310 -9.63 -14.29 -3.55
CA LEU A 310 -10.14 -13.23 -4.43
C LEU A 310 -11.52 -13.54 -5.05
N ARG A 311 -11.91 -14.81 -5.09
CA ARG A 311 -13.20 -15.24 -5.65
C ARG A 311 -14.31 -15.29 -4.60
N ASN A 312 -13.96 -15.13 -3.32
CA ASN A 312 -14.86 -15.44 -2.22
C ASN A 312 -14.86 -14.34 -1.15
N ASN A 313 -15.29 -13.13 -1.56
CA ASN A 313 -15.59 -12.08 -0.60
C ASN A 313 -16.92 -12.39 0.09
N LEU A 314 -16.90 -12.50 1.41
CA LEU A 314 -18.09 -12.77 2.22
C LEU A 314 -19.01 -11.54 2.34
N LEU A 315 -18.47 -10.31 2.17
CA LEU A 315 -19.31 -9.13 2.04
C LEU A 315 -19.91 -9.09 0.63
N ARG A 316 -21.24 -9.06 0.57
CA ARG A 316 -21.99 -8.98 -0.68
C ARG A 316 -22.54 -7.58 -0.85
N PRO A 317 -22.44 -6.99 -2.05
CA PRO A 317 -23.09 -5.72 -2.33
C PRO A 317 -24.62 -5.89 -2.24
N ALA A 318 -25.30 -4.89 -1.70
CA ALA A 318 -26.76 -4.85 -1.78
C ALA A 318 -27.20 -4.84 -3.26
N PRO A 319 -28.38 -5.37 -3.60
CA PRO A 319 -28.91 -5.30 -4.97
C PRO A 319 -28.93 -3.88 -5.54
N SER A 320 -29.22 -2.90 -4.67
CA SER A 320 -29.26 -1.47 -5.00
C SER A 320 -27.90 -0.77 -4.92
N ALA A 321 -26.80 -1.50 -4.67
CA ALA A 321 -25.46 -0.90 -4.55
C ALA A 321 -25.04 -0.21 -5.84
N THR A 322 -24.47 0.98 -5.70
CA THR A 322 -23.87 1.74 -6.80
C THR A 322 -22.63 1.03 -7.35
N PRO A 323 -22.17 1.34 -8.57
CA PRO A 323 -20.90 0.85 -9.08
C PRO A 323 -19.72 1.12 -8.11
N ALA A 324 -19.65 2.34 -7.55
CA ALA A 324 -18.60 2.71 -6.61
C ALA A 324 -18.63 1.86 -5.31
N GLU A 325 -19.81 1.49 -4.80
CA GLU A 325 -19.92 0.59 -3.67
C GLU A 325 -19.51 -0.84 -4.01
N ARG A 326 -19.81 -1.31 -5.23
CA ARG A 326 -19.37 -2.63 -5.71
C ARG A 326 -17.85 -2.69 -5.88
N ASP A 327 -17.24 -1.63 -6.42
CA ASP A 327 -15.79 -1.54 -6.57
C ASP A 327 -15.06 -1.62 -5.23
N ARG A 328 -15.61 -1.03 -4.16
CA ARG A 328 -15.05 -1.12 -2.81
C ARG A 328 -15.03 -2.54 -2.24
N LEU A 329 -15.81 -3.45 -2.78
CA LEU A 329 -15.84 -4.87 -2.40
C LEU A 329 -15.02 -5.74 -3.34
N SER A 330 -14.36 -5.15 -4.36
CA SER A 330 -13.51 -5.86 -5.32
C SER A 330 -12.05 -5.75 -4.90
N ALA A 331 -11.45 -6.84 -4.43
CA ALA A 331 -10.03 -6.89 -4.14
C ALA A 331 -9.25 -7.39 -5.37
N PHE A 332 -8.08 -6.80 -5.57
CA PHE A 332 -7.14 -7.20 -6.62
C PHE A 332 -5.95 -7.99 -6.05
N GLU A 333 -5.82 -8.04 -4.75
CA GLU A 333 -4.66 -8.61 -4.03
C GLU A 333 -5.14 -9.48 -2.87
N PRO A 334 -4.52 -10.66 -2.63
CA PRO A 334 -4.86 -11.58 -1.55
C PRO A 334 -4.46 -11.09 -0.16
#